data_19c16c0d97cd01f5f628ce1bad29f2f3
#
_entry.id   19c16c0d97cd01f5f628ce1bad29f2f3
#
_cell.length_a   1.000
_cell.length_b   1.000
_cell.length_c   1.000
_cell.angle_alpha   90.00
_cell.angle_beta   90.00
_cell.angle_gamma   90.00
#
_symmetry.space_group_name_H-M   'P 1'
#
loop_
_entity.id
_entity.type
_entity.pdbx_description
1 polymer ?
#
loop_
_entity_poly.entity_id
_entity_poly.type
_entity_poly.pdbx_seq_one_letter_code
_entity_poly.pdbx_strand_id
1 'polypeptide(L)'
;MLKKAGVQVIDFSMQHEKNFPSEYADFFVKNVDYHTDSNLLGGIKTAVNFIHNAEACRKMQVLLQKERPDIVHFHNIYHQLTPALIKVARNFGCKTVLTAHDYKIVCPSYSMLRDGKVCDACITGTVFNAFRYRCQEGSAARSLLLSLEATWQYIAQNYQALDVIVSPSAFLRGILLRVLPHSRIDVIVNGVDDSRPVETTGDEGYMLYLGRLSREKGVATLLAAHQKMRNPAPLKIVGHGPLHDELIAQYPDVDFLGYVQQGEALDQLIKHARAVILPSECYENCSMAVLEAMSLGKPVIGSRIGGIPEQIRDGIEGILFTPGNAQALAEAMDTLVEDPEKARVMGINGRQRLSDKYALSGHMETLQALYKELLGRP
;
A
#
# COMPACT_ATOMS: atom_id res chain seq x y z
N MET A 1 -14.21 11.54 7.34
CA MET A 1 -13.54 12.79 7.71
C MET A 1 -13.94 13.93 6.77
N LEU A 2 -13.83 13.82 5.44
CA LEU A 2 -14.25 14.86 4.50
C LEU A 2 -15.69 15.33 4.74
N LYS A 3 -16.66 14.41 4.91
CA LYS A 3 -18.06 14.77 5.25
C LYS A 3 -18.15 15.58 6.55
N LYS A 4 -17.33 15.25 7.58
CA LYS A 4 -17.28 16.03 8.84
C LYS A 4 -16.69 17.42 8.65
N ALA A 5 -15.85 17.61 7.63
CA ALA A 5 -15.27 18.90 7.25
C ALA A 5 -16.16 19.71 6.28
N GLY A 6 -17.43 19.32 6.08
CA GLY A 6 -18.38 20.02 5.23
C GLY A 6 -18.24 19.76 3.73
N VAL A 7 -17.44 18.77 3.34
CA VAL A 7 -17.27 18.39 1.93
C VAL A 7 -18.38 17.40 1.54
N GLN A 8 -19.12 17.68 0.47
CA GLN A 8 -20.03 16.70 -0.12
C GLN A 8 -19.19 15.60 -0.77
N VAL A 9 -19.39 14.36 -0.36
CA VAL A 9 -18.66 13.19 -0.87
C VAL A 9 -19.61 12.30 -1.66
N ILE A 10 -19.27 12.04 -2.92
CA ILE A 10 -20.01 11.24 -3.88
C ILE A 10 -19.17 9.98 -4.15
N ASP A 11 -19.73 8.84 -3.82
CA ASP A 11 -19.02 7.56 -3.93
C ASP A 11 -19.22 6.96 -5.33
N PHE A 12 -18.14 6.46 -5.96
CA PHE A 12 -18.19 5.68 -7.19
C PHE A 12 -17.23 4.49 -7.09
N SER A 13 -17.75 3.28 -7.23
CA SER A 13 -16.99 2.05 -7.01
C SER A 13 -17.52 0.89 -7.87
N MET A 14 -16.92 -0.29 -7.72
CA MET A 14 -17.52 -1.55 -8.14
C MET A 14 -18.50 -2.07 -7.07
N GLN A 15 -19.48 -2.86 -7.48
CA GLN A 15 -20.40 -3.54 -6.57
C GLN A 15 -19.66 -4.66 -5.84
N HIS A 16 -19.73 -4.68 -4.52
CA HIS A 16 -19.18 -5.73 -3.68
C HIS A 16 -19.95 -5.81 -2.36
N GLU A 17 -20.13 -7.02 -1.82
CA GLU A 17 -20.85 -7.26 -0.56
C GLU A 17 -20.24 -6.55 0.65
N LYS A 18 -18.93 -6.27 0.62
CA LYS A 18 -18.19 -5.56 1.66
C LYS A 18 -18.22 -4.04 1.52
N ASN A 19 -18.92 -3.49 0.52
CA ASN A 19 -19.03 -2.05 0.39
C ASN A 19 -19.83 -1.47 1.57
N PHE A 20 -19.39 -0.31 2.06
CA PHE A 20 -20.24 0.47 2.96
C PHE A 20 -21.51 0.92 2.22
N PRO A 21 -22.65 1.10 2.94
CA PRO A 21 -23.86 1.65 2.35
C PRO A 21 -23.59 3.01 1.71
N SER A 22 -24.06 3.20 0.48
CA SER A 22 -23.93 4.45 -0.27
C SER A 22 -25.24 4.75 -1.02
N GLU A 23 -25.67 6.01 -0.99
CA GLU A 23 -26.80 6.50 -1.78
C GLU A 23 -26.53 6.48 -3.29
N TYR A 24 -25.26 6.30 -3.68
CA TYR A 24 -24.80 6.22 -5.07
C TYR A 24 -24.62 4.77 -5.57
N ALA A 25 -25.01 3.76 -4.81
CA ALA A 25 -24.78 2.35 -5.11
C ALA A 25 -25.33 1.91 -6.49
N ASP A 26 -26.41 2.54 -6.98
CA ASP A 26 -27.00 2.27 -8.31
C ASP A 26 -26.05 2.62 -9.46
N PHE A 27 -25.11 3.54 -9.23
CA PHE A 27 -24.09 3.90 -10.21
C PHE A 27 -22.87 2.97 -10.16
N PHE A 28 -22.76 2.09 -9.16
CA PHE A 28 -21.60 1.20 -9.04
C PHE A 28 -21.55 0.19 -10.20
N VAL A 29 -20.33 -0.09 -10.64
CA VAL A 29 -20.06 -0.98 -11.78
C VAL A 29 -20.11 -2.43 -11.32
N LYS A 30 -20.59 -3.33 -12.16
CA LYS A 30 -20.56 -4.76 -11.84
C LYS A 30 -19.13 -5.21 -11.60
N ASN A 31 -18.94 -5.98 -10.51
CA ASN A 31 -17.67 -6.66 -10.28
C ASN A 31 -17.47 -7.74 -11.34
N VAL A 32 -16.30 -7.74 -12.00
CA VAL A 32 -15.92 -8.74 -12.99
C VAL A 32 -14.84 -9.64 -12.37
N ASP A 33 -15.13 -10.93 -12.32
CA ASP A 33 -14.11 -11.91 -11.93
C ASP A 33 -13.25 -12.26 -13.15
N TYR A 34 -12.03 -11.75 -13.17
CA TYR A 34 -11.07 -11.99 -14.24
C TYR A 34 -10.41 -13.38 -14.19
N HIS A 35 -10.78 -14.23 -13.23
CA HIS A 35 -10.21 -15.57 -13.04
C HIS A 35 -11.09 -16.70 -13.57
N THR A 36 -12.38 -16.48 -13.81
CA THR A 36 -13.38 -17.56 -14.03
C THR A 36 -13.91 -17.70 -15.45
N ASP A 37 -13.66 -16.76 -16.38
CA ASP A 37 -14.21 -16.83 -17.73
C ASP A 37 -13.51 -17.91 -18.60
N SER A 38 -14.22 -19.02 -18.85
CA SER A 38 -13.74 -20.18 -19.62
C SER A 38 -14.08 -20.16 -21.11
N ASN A 39 -14.92 -19.23 -21.58
CA ASN A 39 -15.36 -19.14 -22.99
C ASN A 39 -14.54 -18.13 -23.78
N LEU A 40 -14.10 -18.49 -24.99
CA LEU A 40 -13.21 -17.67 -25.84
C LEU A 40 -13.77 -16.26 -26.12
N LEU A 41 -15.06 -16.12 -26.41
CA LEU A 41 -15.72 -14.82 -26.63
C LEU A 41 -15.91 -14.04 -25.34
N GLY A 42 -16.20 -14.71 -24.22
CA GLY A 42 -16.22 -14.11 -22.90
C GLY A 42 -14.84 -13.56 -22.53
N GLY A 43 -13.79 -14.34 -22.74
CA GLY A 43 -12.41 -13.94 -22.50
C GLY A 43 -11.96 -12.69 -23.27
N ILE A 44 -12.36 -12.54 -24.54
CA ILE A 44 -12.02 -11.33 -25.32
C ILE A 44 -12.74 -10.10 -24.76
N LYS A 45 -14.04 -10.21 -24.46
CA LYS A 45 -14.81 -9.11 -23.87
C LYS A 45 -14.25 -8.71 -22.52
N THR A 46 -13.90 -9.68 -21.69
CA THR A 46 -13.29 -9.48 -20.38
C THR A 46 -11.92 -8.80 -20.52
N ALA A 47 -11.08 -9.21 -21.49
CA ALA A 47 -9.80 -8.57 -21.77
C ALA A 47 -9.96 -7.11 -22.26
N VAL A 48 -10.95 -6.82 -23.11
CA VAL A 48 -11.25 -5.44 -23.54
C VAL A 48 -11.70 -4.59 -22.36
N ASN A 49 -12.61 -5.10 -21.54
CA ASN A 49 -13.07 -4.39 -20.33
C ASN A 49 -11.95 -4.17 -19.30
N PHE A 50 -11.00 -5.09 -19.21
CA PHE A 50 -9.81 -4.95 -18.36
C PHE A 50 -8.95 -3.76 -18.77
N ILE A 51 -8.87 -3.46 -20.07
CA ILE A 51 -8.10 -2.34 -20.64
C ILE A 51 -8.92 -1.05 -20.62
N HIS A 52 -10.21 -1.14 -20.98
CA HIS A 52 -11.12 0.00 -21.09
C HIS A 52 -12.54 -0.41 -20.73
N ASN A 53 -13.03 -0.01 -19.57
CA ASN A 53 -14.38 -0.35 -19.11
C ASN A 53 -15.39 0.72 -19.55
N ALA A 54 -16.09 0.45 -20.66
CA ALA A 54 -17.08 1.36 -21.21
C ALA A 54 -18.32 1.54 -20.29
N GLU A 55 -18.69 0.51 -19.50
CA GLU A 55 -19.77 0.62 -18.51
C GLU A 55 -19.40 1.62 -17.43
N ALA A 56 -18.16 1.51 -16.90
CA ALA A 56 -17.66 2.44 -15.89
C ALA A 56 -17.65 3.89 -16.40
N CYS A 57 -17.17 4.10 -17.64
CA CYS A 57 -17.17 5.43 -18.26
C CYS A 57 -18.57 6.01 -18.39
N ARG A 58 -19.54 5.22 -18.88
CA ARG A 58 -20.93 5.66 -19.04
C ARG A 58 -21.59 5.97 -17.71
N LYS A 59 -21.47 5.08 -16.71
CA LYS A 59 -22.06 5.28 -15.37
C LYS A 59 -21.47 6.50 -14.68
N MET A 60 -20.16 6.69 -14.80
CA MET A 60 -19.51 7.88 -14.27
C MET A 60 -20.00 9.16 -14.95
N GLN A 61 -20.17 9.17 -16.30
CA GLN A 61 -20.71 10.32 -17.00
C GLN A 61 -22.11 10.71 -16.46
N VAL A 62 -23.00 9.72 -16.26
CA VAL A 62 -24.34 9.98 -15.71
C VAL A 62 -24.24 10.56 -14.29
N LEU A 63 -23.37 10.00 -13.45
CA LEU A 63 -23.16 10.50 -12.09
C LEU A 63 -22.61 11.93 -12.09
N LEU A 64 -21.61 12.23 -12.93
CA LEU A 64 -21.04 13.57 -13.08
C LEU A 64 -22.07 14.60 -13.56
N GLN A 65 -22.97 14.21 -14.49
CA GLN A 65 -24.05 15.09 -14.96
C GLN A 65 -25.03 15.41 -13.85
N LYS A 66 -25.34 14.44 -13.01
CA LYS A 66 -26.28 14.60 -11.89
C LYS A 66 -25.71 15.44 -10.76
N GLU A 67 -24.52 15.11 -10.30
CA GLU A 67 -23.96 15.63 -9.05
C GLU A 67 -22.99 16.81 -9.25
N ARG A 68 -22.39 16.97 -10.43
CA ARG A 68 -21.47 18.04 -10.83
C ARG A 68 -20.36 18.31 -9.79
N PRO A 69 -19.54 17.31 -9.42
CA PRO A 69 -18.48 17.51 -8.45
C PRO A 69 -17.40 18.46 -8.99
N ASP A 70 -16.77 19.23 -8.10
CA ASP A 70 -15.62 20.06 -8.44
C ASP A 70 -14.36 19.22 -8.71
N ILE A 71 -14.18 18.14 -7.94
CA ILE A 71 -13.00 17.28 -7.94
C ILE A 71 -13.40 15.82 -8.06
N VAL A 72 -12.63 15.05 -8.83
CA VAL A 72 -12.68 13.59 -8.80
C VAL A 72 -11.33 13.07 -8.30
N HIS A 73 -11.36 12.40 -7.15
CA HIS A 73 -10.18 11.79 -6.56
C HIS A 73 -10.20 10.27 -6.73
N PHE A 74 -9.22 9.75 -7.44
CA PHE A 74 -9.11 8.34 -7.79
C PHE A 74 -8.22 7.56 -6.83
N HIS A 75 -8.64 6.34 -6.48
CA HIS A 75 -7.89 5.35 -5.73
C HIS A 75 -8.05 3.97 -6.37
N ASN A 76 -6.96 3.29 -6.70
CA ASN A 76 -6.96 1.90 -7.18
C ASN A 76 -7.92 1.60 -8.35
N ILE A 77 -8.00 2.48 -9.35
CA ILE A 77 -8.95 2.39 -10.48
C ILE A 77 -8.49 1.46 -11.63
N TYR A 78 -7.56 0.54 -11.41
CA TYR A 78 -6.81 -0.09 -12.49
C TYR A 78 -7.65 -0.97 -13.44
N HIS A 79 -8.24 -2.06 -12.95
CA HIS A 79 -8.82 -3.09 -13.85
C HIS A 79 -10.34 -3.09 -13.86
N GLN A 80 -10.98 -2.81 -12.75
CA GLN A 80 -12.44 -2.80 -12.66
C GLN A 80 -13.04 -1.51 -13.21
N LEU A 81 -12.46 -0.38 -12.86
CA LEU A 81 -12.94 0.95 -13.24
C LEU A 81 -12.18 1.52 -14.44
N THR A 82 -10.92 1.20 -14.59
CA THR A 82 -9.92 1.61 -15.59
C THR A 82 -9.51 3.09 -15.55
N PRO A 83 -8.26 3.43 -15.89
CA PRO A 83 -7.77 4.80 -15.96
C PRO A 83 -8.46 5.70 -17.00
N ALA A 84 -9.29 5.14 -17.88
CA ALA A 84 -10.11 5.90 -18.81
C ALA A 84 -11.05 6.90 -18.10
N LEU A 85 -11.45 6.60 -16.85
CA LEU A 85 -12.27 7.50 -16.02
C LEU A 85 -11.62 8.87 -15.79
N ILE A 86 -10.29 8.96 -15.80
CA ILE A 86 -9.58 10.22 -15.63
C ILE A 86 -9.96 11.21 -16.72
N LYS A 87 -9.97 10.76 -17.99
CA LYS A 87 -10.39 11.61 -19.11
C LYS A 87 -11.88 11.93 -19.08
N VAL A 88 -12.71 10.98 -18.63
CA VAL A 88 -14.14 11.25 -18.45
C VAL A 88 -14.35 12.41 -17.48
N ALA A 89 -13.71 12.39 -16.31
CA ALA A 89 -13.80 13.45 -15.32
C ALA A 89 -13.25 14.78 -15.84
N ARG A 90 -12.07 14.76 -16.45
CA ARG A 90 -11.43 15.96 -17.02
C ARG A 90 -12.28 16.60 -18.11
N ASN A 91 -12.83 15.81 -19.05
CA ASN A 91 -13.67 16.34 -20.13
C ASN A 91 -15.00 16.90 -19.61
N PHE A 92 -15.43 16.49 -18.42
CA PHE A 92 -16.58 17.06 -17.73
C PHE A 92 -16.26 18.39 -17.03
N GLY A 93 -14.98 18.73 -16.90
CA GLY A 93 -14.50 19.96 -16.25
C GLY A 93 -14.08 19.79 -14.80
N CYS A 94 -14.09 18.57 -14.26
CA CYS A 94 -13.63 18.32 -12.90
C CYS A 94 -12.10 18.40 -12.80
N LYS A 95 -11.59 18.86 -11.68
CA LYS A 95 -10.20 18.66 -11.30
C LYS A 95 -9.97 17.17 -10.97
N THR A 96 -8.83 16.65 -11.39
CA THR A 96 -8.53 15.22 -11.32
C THR A 96 -7.32 14.95 -10.46
N VAL A 97 -7.51 14.17 -9.40
CA VAL A 97 -6.49 13.75 -8.44
C VAL A 97 -6.40 12.22 -8.42
N LEU A 98 -5.21 11.66 -8.35
CA LEU A 98 -5.01 10.23 -8.13
C LEU A 98 -4.04 10.02 -6.96
N THR A 99 -4.44 9.26 -5.94
CA THR A 99 -3.48 8.75 -4.97
C THR A 99 -2.89 7.42 -5.47
N ALA A 100 -1.58 7.41 -5.68
CA ALA A 100 -0.83 6.22 -6.08
C ALA A 100 -0.51 5.36 -4.85
N HIS A 101 -1.22 4.25 -4.66
CA HIS A 101 -1.00 3.33 -3.53
C HIS A 101 0.06 2.26 -3.82
N ASP A 102 0.35 2.01 -5.08
CA ASP A 102 1.27 0.97 -5.55
C ASP A 102 2.06 1.44 -6.78
N TYR A 103 2.77 0.53 -7.42
CA TYR A 103 3.64 0.80 -8.56
C TYR A 103 2.96 0.56 -9.92
N LYS A 104 1.64 0.43 -10.01
CA LYS A 104 0.92 0.08 -11.24
C LYS A 104 1.22 1.01 -12.42
N ILE A 105 1.39 2.29 -12.18
CA ILE A 105 1.70 3.29 -13.24
C ILE A 105 3.03 2.98 -13.94
N VAL A 106 3.99 2.39 -13.24
CA VAL A 106 5.36 2.14 -13.73
C VAL A 106 5.67 0.66 -13.96
N CYS A 107 4.90 -0.23 -13.34
CA CYS A 107 5.07 -1.68 -13.42
C CYS A 107 3.72 -2.35 -13.69
N PRO A 108 3.54 -3.00 -14.86
CA PRO A 108 2.26 -3.64 -15.20
C PRO A 108 1.74 -4.63 -14.16
N SER A 109 2.63 -5.36 -13.47
CA SER A 109 2.31 -6.28 -12.36
C SER A 109 2.26 -5.61 -10.99
N TYR A 110 2.36 -4.28 -10.90
CA TYR A 110 2.31 -3.42 -9.70
C TYR A 110 3.26 -3.75 -8.54
N SER A 111 4.01 -4.82 -8.61
CA SER A 111 4.88 -5.27 -7.52
C SER A 111 6.31 -4.74 -7.58
N MET A 112 6.80 -4.35 -8.77
CA MET A 112 8.21 -4.08 -9.06
C MET A 112 9.13 -5.24 -8.61
N LEU A 113 8.66 -6.48 -8.76
CA LEU A 113 9.39 -7.69 -8.42
C LEU A 113 9.53 -8.61 -9.63
N ARG A 114 10.66 -9.33 -9.66
CA ARG A 114 10.93 -10.45 -10.57
C ARG A 114 11.75 -11.50 -9.82
N ASP A 115 11.26 -12.72 -9.81
CA ASP A 115 11.93 -13.86 -9.15
C ASP A 115 12.27 -13.55 -7.67
N GLY A 116 11.37 -12.85 -6.97
CA GLY A 116 11.53 -12.44 -5.58
C GLY A 116 12.51 -11.28 -5.34
N LYS A 117 13.05 -10.67 -6.40
CA LYS A 117 13.99 -9.53 -6.31
C LYS A 117 13.36 -8.27 -6.89
N VAL A 118 13.75 -7.12 -6.37
CA VAL A 118 13.36 -5.82 -6.91
C VAL A 118 13.74 -5.71 -8.38
N CYS A 119 12.82 -5.19 -9.20
CA CYS A 119 12.95 -5.09 -10.64
C CYS A 119 12.43 -3.74 -11.16
N ASP A 120 13.23 -3.06 -11.97
CA ASP A 120 12.86 -1.80 -12.65
C ASP A 120 12.88 -1.93 -14.20
N ALA A 121 12.89 -3.14 -14.72
CA ALA A 121 13.05 -3.43 -16.14
C ALA A 121 11.99 -2.77 -17.04
N CYS A 122 10.76 -2.53 -16.53
CA CYS A 122 9.72 -1.84 -17.27
C CYS A 122 9.91 -0.32 -17.29
N ILE A 123 10.61 0.25 -16.31
CA ILE A 123 10.94 1.66 -16.22
C ILE A 123 12.14 2.00 -17.12
N THR A 124 13.17 1.17 -17.08
CA THR A 124 14.43 1.37 -17.84
C THR A 124 14.34 0.90 -19.30
N GLY A 125 13.34 0.09 -19.62
CA GLY A 125 13.14 -0.50 -20.95
C GLY A 125 11.71 -0.32 -21.46
N THR A 126 10.97 -1.42 -21.56
CA THR A 126 9.60 -1.42 -22.07
C THR A 126 8.66 -2.19 -21.17
N VAL A 127 7.39 -1.79 -21.13
CA VAL A 127 6.32 -2.50 -20.39
C VAL A 127 6.11 -3.94 -20.87
N PHE A 128 6.57 -4.29 -22.09
CA PHE A 128 6.58 -5.67 -22.59
C PHE A 128 7.55 -6.60 -21.86
N ASN A 129 8.44 -6.05 -21.01
CA ASN A 129 9.23 -6.87 -20.10
C ASN A 129 8.35 -7.66 -19.12
N ALA A 130 7.15 -7.17 -18.79
CA ALA A 130 6.20 -7.93 -17.98
C ALA A 130 5.76 -9.23 -18.68
N PHE A 131 5.51 -9.19 -19.99
CA PHE A 131 5.24 -10.38 -20.80
C PHE A 131 6.47 -11.30 -20.91
N ARG A 132 7.63 -10.72 -21.26
CA ARG A 132 8.89 -11.47 -21.43
C ARG A 132 9.26 -12.27 -20.19
N TYR A 133 9.07 -11.70 -19.01
CA TYR A 133 9.42 -12.31 -17.73
C TYR A 133 8.25 -13.03 -17.07
N ARG A 134 7.07 -13.09 -17.70
CA ARG A 134 5.85 -13.73 -17.18
C ARG A 134 5.52 -13.26 -15.76
N CYS A 135 5.57 -11.93 -15.54
CA CYS A 135 5.47 -11.33 -14.20
C CYS A 135 4.14 -11.61 -13.48
N GLN A 136 3.06 -11.93 -14.21
CA GLN A 136 1.78 -12.26 -13.60
C GLN A 136 1.67 -13.76 -13.37
N GLU A 137 2.03 -14.22 -12.19
CA GLU A 137 1.90 -15.61 -11.73
C GLU A 137 2.46 -16.65 -12.71
N GLY A 138 3.56 -16.31 -13.40
CA GLY A 138 4.18 -17.18 -14.40
C GLY A 138 3.39 -17.35 -15.72
N SER A 139 2.19 -16.76 -15.82
CA SER A 139 1.31 -16.88 -16.98
C SER A 139 1.69 -15.91 -18.08
N ALA A 140 2.05 -16.44 -19.28
CA ALA A 140 2.35 -15.62 -20.45
C ALA A 140 1.12 -14.82 -20.92
N ALA A 141 -0.07 -15.44 -20.95
CA ALA A 141 -1.30 -14.78 -21.41
C ALA A 141 -1.70 -13.61 -20.50
N ARG A 142 -1.69 -13.82 -19.18
CA ARG A 142 -1.99 -12.76 -18.20
C ARG A 142 -0.96 -11.63 -18.27
N SER A 143 0.31 -11.96 -18.38
CA SER A 143 1.39 -10.98 -18.49
C SER A 143 1.35 -10.19 -19.81
N LEU A 144 0.92 -10.82 -20.91
CA LEU A 144 0.67 -10.13 -22.17
C LEU A 144 -0.48 -9.13 -22.02
N LEU A 145 -1.58 -9.53 -21.40
CA LEU A 145 -2.74 -8.65 -21.18
C LEU A 145 -2.33 -7.41 -20.36
N LEU A 146 -1.53 -7.60 -19.30
CA LEU A 146 -0.99 -6.48 -18.51
C LEU A 146 -0.08 -5.56 -19.33
N SER A 147 0.76 -6.12 -20.21
CA SER A 147 1.62 -5.34 -21.09
C SER A 147 0.82 -4.53 -22.12
N LEU A 148 -0.23 -5.12 -22.68
CA LEU A 148 -1.13 -4.45 -23.61
C LEU A 148 -1.93 -3.34 -22.91
N GLU A 149 -2.44 -3.61 -21.71
CA GLU A 149 -3.12 -2.63 -20.89
C GLU A 149 -2.20 -1.42 -20.59
N ALA A 150 -1.00 -1.66 -20.08
CA ALA A 150 -0.05 -0.59 -19.77
C ALA A 150 0.33 0.21 -21.03
N THR A 151 0.51 -0.45 -22.18
CA THR A 151 0.76 0.21 -23.48
C THR A 151 -0.42 1.10 -23.88
N TRP A 152 -1.65 0.60 -23.71
CA TRP A 152 -2.86 1.38 -24.00
C TRP A 152 -2.97 2.62 -23.13
N GLN A 153 -2.71 2.50 -21.79
CA GLN A 153 -2.75 3.65 -20.89
C GLN A 153 -1.72 4.71 -21.30
N TYR A 154 -0.53 4.28 -21.74
CA TYR A 154 0.51 5.17 -22.24
C TYR A 154 0.09 5.88 -23.54
N ILE A 155 -0.39 5.14 -24.55
CA ILE A 155 -0.86 5.70 -25.85
C ILE A 155 -2.06 6.62 -25.61
N ALA A 156 -3.00 6.20 -24.79
CA ALA A 156 -4.17 6.98 -24.44
C ALA A 156 -3.84 8.18 -23.52
N GLN A 157 -2.61 8.29 -23.00
CA GLN A 157 -2.18 9.36 -22.10
C GLN A 157 -3.15 9.61 -20.92
N ASN A 158 -3.68 8.53 -20.33
CA ASN A 158 -4.68 8.65 -19.29
C ASN A 158 -4.09 9.27 -18.02
N TYR A 159 -2.90 8.81 -17.58
CA TYR A 159 -2.26 9.35 -16.37
C TYR A 159 -1.72 10.78 -16.57
N GLN A 160 -1.33 11.15 -17.78
CA GLN A 160 -0.92 12.52 -18.13
C GLN A 160 -2.09 13.53 -18.10
N ALA A 161 -3.32 13.01 -18.12
CA ALA A 161 -4.53 13.82 -18.01
C ALA A 161 -4.87 14.22 -16.57
N LEU A 162 -4.15 13.72 -15.56
CA LEU A 162 -4.33 14.13 -14.17
C LEU A 162 -3.82 15.55 -13.91
N ASP A 163 -4.54 16.31 -13.11
CA ASP A 163 -4.05 17.60 -12.61
C ASP A 163 -2.94 17.38 -11.57
N VAL A 164 -3.08 16.35 -10.72
CA VAL A 164 -2.06 15.99 -9.73
C VAL A 164 -2.12 14.49 -9.38
N ILE A 165 -0.94 13.91 -9.15
CA ILE A 165 -0.78 12.60 -8.53
C ILE A 165 -0.32 12.82 -7.09
N VAL A 166 -1.01 12.24 -6.14
CA VAL A 166 -0.60 12.19 -4.73
C VAL A 166 0.22 10.93 -4.50
N SER A 167 1.43 11.09 -4.00
CA SER A 167 2.34 10.01 -3.63
C SER A 167 2.48 9.93 -2.11
N PRO A 168 2.26 8.76 -1.47
CA PRO A 168 2.44 8.61 -0.02
C PRO A 168 3.89 8.66 0.47
N SER A 169 4.88 8.71 -0.44
CA SER A 169 6.31 8.80 -0.12
C SER A 169 7.09 9.56 -1.18
N ALA A 170 8.22 10.14 -0.80
CA ALA A 170 9.16 10.74 -1.75
C ALA A 170 9.81 9.66 -2.62
N PHE A 171 10.00 8.45 -2.08
CA PHE A 171 10.49 7.29 -2.82
C PHE A 171 9.60 6.98 -4.02
N LEU A 172 8.29 6.76 -3.81
CA LEU A 172 7.38 6.48 -4.92
C LEU A 172 7.29 7.66 -5.89
N ARG A 173 7.26 8.91 -5.38
CA ARG A 173 7.33 10.10 -6.24
C ARG A 173 8.54 10.04 -7.18
N GLY A 174 9.72 9.71 -6.66
CA GLY A 174 10.94 9.56 -7.45
C GLY A 174 10.82 8.49 -8.54
N ILE A 175 10.17 7.37 -8.23
CA ILE A 175 9.89 6.28 -9.18
C ILE A 175 8.92 6.75 -10.27
N LEU A 176 7.82 7.41 -9.89
CA LEU A 176 6.80 7.89 -10.83
C LEU A 176 7.35 8.94 -11.80
N LEU A 177 8.21 9.85 -11.33
CA LEU A 177 8.84 10.87 -12.17
C LEU A 177 9.76 10.30 -13.25
N ARG A 178 10.26 9.07 -13.10
CA ARG A 178 11.03 8.38 -14.16
C ARG A 178 10.19 8.05 -15.40
N VAL A 179 8.86 7.91 -15.24
CA VAL A 179 7.93 7.57 -16.31
C VAL A 179 7.02 8.75 -16.68
N LEU A 180 6.71 9.61 -15.73
CA LEU A 180 5.86 10.78 -15.88
C LEU A 180 6.62 12.07 -15.51
N PRO A 181 7.70 12.44 -16.24
CA PRO A 181 8.62 13.52 -15.82
C PRO A 181 7.97 14.90 -15.81
N HIS A 182 6.87 15.11 -16.52
CA HIS A 182 6.17 16.39 -16.64
C HIS A 182 4.88 16.46 -15.81
N SER A 183 4.52 15.39 -15.09
CA SER A 183 3.32 15.38 -14.25
C SER A 183 3.59 16.06 -12.91
N ARG A 184 2.58 16.76 -12.40
CA ARG A 184 2.62 17.24 -11.02
C ARG A 184 2.42 16.05 -10.08
N ILE A 185 3.40 15.79 -9.21
CA ILE A 185 3.35 14.71 -8.22
C ILE A 185 3.69 15.31 -6.86
N ASP A 186 2.69 15.41 -6.00
CA ASP A 186 2.82 15.96 -4.66
C ASP A 186 2.95 14.81 -3.63
N VAL A 187 3.79 15.00 -2.61
CA VAL A 187 3.94 14.03 -1.54
C VAL A 187 2.97 14.37 -0.41
N ILE A 188 1.97 13.50 -0.22
CA ILE A 188 1.06 13.55 0.93
C ILE A 188 1.08 12.18 1.59
N VAL A 189 1.75 12.08 2.73
CA VAL A 189 1.93 10.82 3.45
C VAL A 189 0.61 10.26 3.96
N ASN A 190 0.51 8.94 4.10
CA ASN A 190 -0.66 8.34 4.73
C ASN A 190 -0.78 8.79 6.19
N GLY A 191 -2.01 9.00 6.64
CA GLY A 191 -2.32 9.39 8.02
C GLY A 191 -2.96 8.26 8.81
N VAL A 192 -2.63 8.19 10.10
CA VAL A 192 -3.23 7.27 11.07
C VAL A 192 -3.78 8.08 12.24
N ASP A 193 -4.86 7.58 12.85
CA ASP A 193 -5.47 8.17 14.04
C ASP A 193 -4.47 8.18 15.21
N ASP A 194 -4.08 9.36 15.63
CA ASP A 194 -3.16 9.61 16.72
C ASP A 194 -3.86 10.03 18.02
N SER A 195 -5.19 9.99 18.08
CA SER A 195 -5.94 10.34 19.28
C SER A 195 -5.90 9.25 20.38
N ARG A 196 -5.42 8.04 20.06
CA ARG A 196 -5.34 6.93 21.00
C ARG A 196 -4.33 7.22 22.10
N PRO A 197 -4.67 7.05 23.38
CA PRO A 197 -3.70 7.19 24.46
C PRO A 197 -2.64 6.08 24.34
N VAL A 198 -1.37 6.47 24.48
CA VAL A 198 -0.29 5.50 24.62
C VAL A 198 -0.23 5.10 26.09
N GLU A 199 -0.66 3.90 26.37
CA GLU A 199 -0.41 3.30 27.68
C GLU A 199 1.07 2.90 27.75
N THR A 200 1.79 3.46 28.71
CA THR A 200 3.21 3.14 28.96
C THR A 200 3.37 1.85 29.78
N THR A 201 2.41 0.94 29.71
CA THR A 201 2.53 -0.39 30.31
C THR A 201 3.68 -1.15 29.64
N GLY A 202 4.45 -1.88 30.44
CA GLY A 202 5.58 -2.67 29.95
C GLY A 202 5.18 -3.64 28.84
N ASP A 203 6.13 -4.04 28.01
CA ASP A 203 5.92 -5.09 27.04
C ASP A 203 6.07 -6.49 27.65
N GLU A 204 5.60 -7.52 26.94
CA GLU A 204 5.73 -8.93 27.32
C GLU A 204 6.99 -9.58 26.73
N GLY A 205 7.89 -8.81 26.14
CA GLY A 205 9.19 -9.24 25.63
C GLY A 205 9.17 -9.96 24.28
N TYR A 206 8.03 -10.11 23.63
CA TYR A 206 7.97 -10.79 22.32
C TYR A 206 8.18 -9.83 21.15
N MET A 207 8.70 -10.38 20.05
CA MET A 207 8.76 -9.72 18.75
C MET A 207 7.48 -10.00 17.97
N LEU A 208 6.97 -8.99 17.22
CA LEU A 208 5.72 -9.10 16.48
C LEU A 208 5.93 -8.82 14.98
N TYR A 209 5.49 -9.76 14.15
CA TYR A 209 5.35 -9.53 12.70
C TYR A 209 3.89 -9.28 12.34
N LEU A 210 3.64 -8.28 11.51
CA LEU A 210 2.32 -7.95 10.97
C LEU A 210 2.39 -7.89 9.44
N GLY A 211 1.71 -8.81 8.76
CA GLY A 211 1.68 -8.74 7.30
C GLY A 211 1.29 -10.03 6.60
N ARG A 212 1.20 -9.94 5.28
CA ARG A 212 0.94 -11.10 4.43
C ARG A 212 2.11 -12.08 4.49
N LEU A 213 1.82 -13.37 4.66
CA LEU A 213 2.82 -14.42 4.66
C LEU A 213 3.18 -14.79 3.22
N SER A 214 4.02 -13.96 2.60
CA SER A 214 4.50 -14.12 1.24
C SER A 214 6.00 -13.82 1.17
N ARG A 215 6.64 -14.35 0.13
CA ARG A 215 8.10 -14.33 0.00
C ARG A 215 8.67 -12.92 0.07
N GLU A 216 8.06 -11.99 -0.66
CA GLU A 216 8.50 -10.60 -0.76
C GLU A 216 8.34 -9.79 0.54
N LYS A 217 7.54 -10.29 1.48
CA LYS A 217 7.39 -9.67 2.81
C LYS A 217 8.48 -10.11 3.79
N GLY A 218 9.40 -10.98 3.35
CA GLY A 218 10.61 -11.33 4.08
C GLY A 218 10.38 -12.17 5.35
N VAL A 219 9.21 -12.83 5.47
CA VAL A 219 8.91 -13.66 6.65
C VAL A 219 9.91 -14.80 6.82
N ALA A 220 10.43 -15.38 5.71
CA ALA A 220 11.47 -16.41 5.78
C ALA A 220 12.79 -15.85 6.35
N THR A 221 13.16 -14.60 5.96
CA THR A 221 14.33 -13.91 6.53
C THR A 221 14.15 -13.65 8.02
N LEU A 222 12.93 -13.29 8.46
CA LEU A 222 12.62 -13.12 9.89
C LEU A 222 12.80 -14.43 10.67
N LEU A 223 12.24 -15.53 10.17
CA LEU A 223 12.34 -16.82 10.83
C LEU A 223 13.79 -17.31 10.91
N ALA A 224 14.55 -17.14 9.82
CA ALA A 224 15.98 -17.42 9.82
C ALA A 224 16.77 -16.50 10.78
N ALA A 225 16.37 -15.26 10.95
CA ALA A 225 16.96 -14.33 11.93
C ALA A 225 16.65 -14.75 13.36
N HIS A 226 15.40 -15.11 13.63
CA HIS A 226 14.97 -15.57 14.95
C HIS A 226 15.80 -16.78 15.44
N GLN A 227 16.09 -17.74 14.55
CA GLN A 227 16.97 -18.88 14.88
C GLN A 227 18.43 -18.48 15.15
N LYS A 228 18.86 -17.29 14.71
CA LYS A 228 20.24 -16.78 14.89
C LYS A 228 20.38 -15.84 16.07
N MET A 229 19.31 -15.51 16.76
CA MET A 229 19.36 -14.66 17.95
C MET A 229 20.24 -15.31 19.04
N ARG A 230 21.04 -14.50 19.70
CA ARG A 230 21.83 -14.90 20.89
C ARG A 230 20.94 -15.06 22.11
N ASN A 231 19.94 -14.18 22.21
CA ASN A 231 18.95 -14.15 23.30
C ASN A 231 17.54 -14.35 22.69
N PRO A 232 17.11 -15.61 22.47
CA PRO A 232 15.81 -15.89 21.85
C PRO A 232 14.66 -15.25 22.62
N ALA A 233 13.89 -14.41 21.93
CA ALA A 233 12.64 -13.85 22.41
C ALA A 233 11.47 -14.57 21.75
N PRO A 234 10.27 -14.67 22.39
CA PRO A 234 9.09 -15.18 21.72
C PRO A 234 8.80 -14.40 20.44
N LEU A 235 8.38 -15.08 19.38
CA LEU A 235 8.00 -14.49 18.11
C LEU A 235 6.54 -14.79 17.81
N LYS A 236 5.74 -13.73 17.67
CA LYS A 236 4.34 -13.83 17.24
C LYS A 236 4.19 -13.34 15.81
N ILE A 237 3.47 -14.10 14.98
CA ILE A 237 3.27 -13.81 13.57
C ILE A 237 1.77 -13.65 13.30
N VAL A 238 1.37 -12.43 12.93
CA VAL A 238 0.00 -12.07 12.54
C VAL A 238 -0.09 -11.91 11.03
N GLY A 239 -1.01 -12.63 10.43
CA GLY A 239 -1.31 -12.56 9.01
C GLY A 239 -1.57 -13.92 8.38
N HIS A 240 -1.95 -13.88 7.11
CA HIS A 240 -2.16 -15.07 6.28
C HIS A 240 -1.54 -14.85 4.91
N GLY A 241 -1.27 -15.92 4.17
CA GLY A 241 -0.69 -15.80 2.84
C GLY A 241 -0.23 -17.15 2.27
N PRO A 242 0.35 -17.15 1.05
CA PRO A 242 0.71 -18.39 0.34
C PRO A 242 1.70 -19.30 1.10
N LEU A 243 2.50 -18.73 1.99
CA LEU A 243 3.51 -19.48 2.75
C LEU A 243 3.00 -19.99 4.12
N HIS A 244 1.75 -19.70 4.50
CA HIS A 244 1.22 -19.95 5.83
C HIS A 244 1.42 -21.40 6.29
N ASP A 245 0.92 -22.36 5.52
CA ASP A 245 0.92 -23.78 5.93
C ASP A 245 2.34 -24.38 5.92
N GLU A 246 3.17 -23.96 4.95
CA GLU A 246 4.57 -24.34 4.87
C GLU A 246 5.36 -23.87 6.09
N LEU A 247 5.18 -22.59 6.48
CA LEU A 247 5.92 -22.01 7.59
C LEU A 247 5.50 -22.58 8.95
N ILE A 248 4.21 -22.83 9.18
CA ILE A 248 3.75 -23.50 10.41
C ILE A 248 4.39 -24.88 10.55
N ALA A 249 4.41 -25.66 9.47
CA ALA A 249 5.00 -27.00 9.50
C ALA A 249 6.52 -26.97 9.76
N GLN A 250 7.22 -25.94 9.24
CA GLN A 250 8.67 -25.81 9.37
C GLN A 250 9.10 -25.21 10.72
N TYR A 251 8.28 -24.36 11.33
CA TYR A 251 8.61 -23.62 12.56
C TYR A 251 7.53 -23.80 13.63
N PRO A 252 7.36 -25.02 14.20
CA PRO A 252 6.29 -25.32 15.13
C PRO A 252 6.39 -24.59 16.48
N ASP A 253 7.57 -24.07 16.82
CA ASP A 253 7.82 -23.32 18.07
C ASP A 253 7.51 -21.82 17.95
N VAL A 254 7.09 -21.34 16.75
CA VAL A 254 6.71 -19.96 16.51
C VAL A 254 5.19 -19.80 16.60
N ASP A 255 4.72 -18.74 17.24
CA ASP A 255 3.31 -18.48 17.47
C ASP A 255 2.65 -17.82 16.25
N PHE A 256 2.05 -18.62 15.37
CA PHE A 256 1.29 -18.16 14.20
C PHE A 256 -0.16 -17.91 14.56
N LEU A 257 -0.55 -16.65 14.74
CA LEU A 257 -1.89 -16.23 15.16
C LEU A 257 -2.91 -16.15 14.03
N GLY A 258 -2.49 -16.39 12.77
CA GLY A 258 -3.36 -16.23 11.62
C GLY A 258 -3.76 -14.77 11.37
N TYR A 259 -4.90 -14.57 10.68
CA TYR A 259 -5.42 -13.24 10.43
C TYR A 259 -6.12 -12.67 11.66
N VAL A 260 -5.65 -11.53 12.14
CA VAL A 260 -6.29 -10.77 13.22
C VAL A 260 -6.89 -9.49 12.61
N GLN A 261 -8.19 -9.28 12.85
CA GLN A 261 -8.90 -8.11 12.34
C GLN A 261 -8.40 -6.84 13.04
N GLN A 262 -8.32 -5.73 12.27
CA GLN A 262 -8.05 -4.42 12.85
C GLN A 262 -9.04 -4.07 13.96
N GLY A 263 -8.54 -3.54 15.06
CA GLY A 263 -9.30 -3.18 16.25
C GLY A 263 -8.56 -3.56 17.52
N GLU A 264 -9.27 -3.63 18.64
CA GLU A 264 -8.70 -3.80 19.98
C GLU A 264 -7.77 -5.02 20.10
N ALA A 265 -8.13 -6.16 19.49
CA ALA A 265 -7.30 -7.37 19.58
C ALA A 265 -5.92 -7.18 18.93
N LEU A 266 -5.86 -6.55 17.76
CA LEU A 266 -4.60 -6.24 17.09
C LEU A 266 -3.82 -5.17 17.87
N ASP A 267 -4.50 -4.14 18.37
CA ASP A 267 -3.89 -3.09 19.18
C ASP A 267 -3.22 -3.66 20.43
N GLN A 268 -3.85 -4.63 21.11
CA GLN A 268 -3.26 -5.31 22.28
C GLN A 268 -2.00 -6.09 21.89
N LEU A 269 -2.02 -6.82 20.77
CA LEU A 269 -0.83 -7.51 20.30
C LEU A 269 0.32 -6.53 20.00
N ILE A 270 0.03 -5.38 19.43
CA ILE A 270 1.07 -4.37 19.18
C ILE A 270 1.53 -3.74 20.50
N LYS A 271 0.64 -3.34 21.39
CA LYS A 271 0.94 -2.70 22.68
C LYS A 271 1.87 -3.55 23.56
N HIS A 272 1.71 -4.85 23.57
CA HIS A 272 2.51 -5.75 24.41
C HIS A 272 3.76 -6.29 23.72
N ALA A 273 3.98 -5.98 22.42
CA ALA A 273 5.21 -6.35 21.73
C ALA A 273 6.41 -5.51 22.22
N ARG A 274 7.61 -6.12 22.25
CA ARG A 274 8.88 -5.43 22.43
C ARG A 274 9.19 -4.55 21.21
N ALA A 275 8.98 -5.08 20.03
CA ALA A 275 9.13 -4.38 18.75
C ALA A 275 8.25 -5.02 17.66
N VAL A 276 7.87 -4.20 16.67
CA VAL A 276 7.25 -4.69 15.44
C VAL A 276 8.32 -4.85 14.37
N ILE A 277 8.28 -5.96 13.62
CA ILE A 277 9.28 -6.27 12.61
C ILE A 277 8.67 -6.18 11.22
N LEU A 278 9.32 -5.42 10.34
CA LEU A 278 8.94 -5.27 8.93
C LEU A 278 10.12 -5.68 8.03
N PRO A 279 10.30 -6.99 7.76
CA PRO A 279 11.47 -7.53 7.08
C PRO A 279 11.34 -7.53 5.55
N SER A 280 10.54 -6.62 4.98
CA SER A 280 10.19 -6.59 3.55
C SER A 280 11.41 -6.61 2.64
N GLU A 281 11.35 -7.43 1.59
CA GLU A 281 12.33 -7.54 0.51
C GLU A 281 11.81 -6.92 -0.80
N CYS A 282 10.62 -6.32 -0.75
CA CYS A 282 10.03 -5.52 -1.82
C CYS A 282 10.00 -4.04 -1.44
N TYR A 283 9.81 -3.19 -2.44
CA TYR A 283 9.57 -1.79 -2.19
C TYR A 283 8.25 -1.60 -1.43
N GLU A 284 8.33 -1.12 -0.20
CA GLU A 284 7.20 -0.57 0.54
C GLU A 284 7.04 0.90 0.14
N ASN A 285 5.80 1.36 0.02
CA ASN A 285 5.53 2.76 -0.28
C ASN A 285 5.46 3.59 1.02
N CYS A 286 4.37 3.43 1.76
CA CYS A 286 4.19 3.97 3.11
C CYS A 286 3.52 2.89 3.94
N SER A 287 4.30 2.13 4.70
CA SER A 287 3.81 0.95 5.41
C SER A 287 2.86 1.34 6.53
N MET A 288 1.64 0.81 6.49
CA MET A 288 0.65 1.02 7.55
C MET A 288 1.08 0.32 8.84
N ALA A 289 1.71 -0.86 8.76
CA ALA A 289 2.21 -1.58 9.94
C ALA A 289 3.24 -0.76 10.75
N VAL A 290 4.09 0.03 10.06
CA VAL A 290 5.00 0.98 10.72
C VAL A 290 4.20 2.06 11.46
N LEU A 291 3.21 2.65 10.81
CA LEU A 291 2.40 3.72 11.39
C LEU A 291 1.53 3.20 12.57
N GLU A 292 0.99 1.99 12.44
CA GLU A 292 0.23 1.33 13.51
C GLU A 292 1.12 1.06 14.73
N ALA A 293 2.34 0.53 14.53
CA ALA A 293 3.31 0.36 15.60
C ALA A 293 3.66 1.69 16.30
N MET A 294 3.99 2.72 15.52
CA MET A 294 4.27 4.05 16.02
C MET A 294 3.09 4.67 16.78
N SER A 295 1.85 4.44 16.30
CA SER A 295 0.64 4.97 16.95
C SER A 295 0.44 4.41 18.36
N LEU A 296 0.98 3.23 18.63
CA LEU A 296 0.94 2.55 19.92
C LEU A 296 2.27 2.62 20.68
N GLY A 297 3.18 3.51 20.25
CA GLY A 297 4.44 3.77 20.94
C GLY A 297 5.43 2.61 20.89
N LYS A 298 5.39 1.79 19.82
CA LYS A 298 6.31 0.64 19.65
C LYS A 298 7.39 0.94 18.62
N PRO A 299 8.65 0.56 18.90
CA PRO A 299 9.72 0.68 17.93
C PRO A 299 9.55 -0.31 16.79
N VAL A 300 10.12 0.01 15.64
CA VAL A 300 10.07 -0.86 14.47
C VAL A 300 11.47 -1.27 14.04
N ILE A 301 11.67 -2.57 13.82
CA ILE A 301 12.84 -3.09 13.11
C ILE A 301 12.43 -3.24 11.65
N GLY A 302 12.96 -2.41 10.76
CA GLY A 302 12.55 -2.35 9.36
C GLY A 302 13.66 -2.59 8.36
N SER A 303 13.34 -3.16 7.21
CA SER A 303 14.27 -3.24 6.08
C SER A 303 14.58 -1.85 5.52
N ARG A 304 15.83 -1.59 5.17
CA ARG A 304 16.26 -0.34 4.51
C ARG A 304 15.90 -0.38 3.02
N ILE A 305 14.61 -0.36 2.70
CA ILE A 305 14.10 -0.49 1.32
C ILE A 305 12.85 0.37 1.10
N GLY A 306 12.68 0.89 -0.12
CA GLY A 306 11.50 1.65 -0.49
C GLY A 306 11.31 2.91 0.35
N GLY A 307 10.09 3.15 0.80
CA GLY A 307 9.71 4.26 1.67
C GLY A 307 9.91 4.00 3.17
N ILE A 308 10.34 2.81 3.60
CA ILE A 308 10.57 2.51 5.02
C ILE A 308 11.55 3.51 5.67
N PRO A 309 12.71 3.85 5.03
CA PRO A 309 13.65 4.83 5.60
C PRO A 309 13.08 6.25 5.71
N GLU A 310 11.96 6.56 5.04
CA GLU A 310 11.27 7.84 5.23
C GLU A 310 10.39 7.85 6.48
N GLN A 311 9.95 6.68 6.92
CA GLN A 311 9.12 6.51 8.11
C GLN A 311 9.99 6.38 9.37
N ILE A 312 11.08 5.63 9.30
CA ILE A 312 11.94 5.29 10.42
C ILE A 312 13.33 5.90 10.22
N ARG A 313 13.77 6.77 11.12
CA ARG A 313 15.18 7.20 11.22
C ARG A 313 15.93 6.16 12.06
N ASP A 314 16.97 5.59 11.46
CA ASP A 314 17.76 4.54 12.07
C ASP A 314 18.37 4.97 13.41
N GLY A 315 18.18 4.15 14.44
CA GLY A 315 18.63 4.44 15.80
C GLY A 315 17.74 5.40 16.60
N ILE A 316 16.69 5.99 16.01
CA ILE A 316 15.82 6.99 16.67
C ILE A 316 14.42 6.43 16.94
N GLU A 317 13.66 6.06 15.93
CA GLU A 317 12.32 5.47 16.06
C GLU A 317 12.35 3.93 15.95
N GLY A 318 13.51 3.37 15.61
CA GLY A 318 13.70 1.95 15.41
C GLY A 318 15.07 1.64 14.80
N ILE A 319 15.24 0.44 14.30
CA ILE A 319 16.48 -0.03 13.69
C ILE A 319 16.22 -0.41 12.24
N LEU A 320 17.08 0.06 11.32
CA LEU A 320 17.02 -0.30 9.92
C LEU A 320 18.14 -1.28 9.56
N PHE A 321 17.78 -2.40 8.93
CA PHE A 321 18.73 -3.41 8.48
C PHE A 321 18.68 -3.62 6.96
N THR A 322 19.72 -4.28 6.41
CA THR A 322 19.80 -4.60 4.98
C THR A 322 18.76 -5.68 4.61
N PRO A 323 17.87 -5.47 3.61
CA PRO A 323 16.87 -6.46 3.19
C PRO A 323 17.49 -7.84 2.90
N GLY A 324 16.82 -8.91 3.35
CA GLY A 324 17.27 -10.29 3.15
C GLY A 324 18.46 -10.71 4.04
N ASN A 325 19.01 -9.82 4.86
CA ASN A 325 20.13 -10.14 5.75
C ASN A 325 19.61 -10.61 7.13
N ALA A 326 19.41 -11.91 7.27
CA ALA A 326 18.94 -12.52 8.51
C ALA A 326 19.90 -12.29 9.70
N GLN A 327 21.21 -12.19 9.48
CA GLN A 327 22.16 -11.92 10.55
C GLN A 327 22.00 -10.50 11.10
N ALA A 328 21.92 -9.48 10.23
CA ALA A 328 21.71 -8.11 10.65
C ALA A 328 20.33 -7.91 11.33
N LEU A 329 19.31 -8.65 10.89
CA LEU A 329 18.01 -8.64 11.55
C LEU A 329 18.09 -9.28 12.95
N ALA A 330 18.79 -10.41 13.11
CA ALA A 330 18.98 -11.03 14.41
C ALA A 330 19.72 -10.09 15.40
N GLU A 331 20.76 -9.41 14.95
CA GLU A 331 21.50 -8.42 15.75
C GLU A 331 20.62 -7.22 16.17
N ALA A 332 19.74 -6.75 15.29
CA ALA A 332 18.77 -5.72 15.61
C ALA A 332 17.73 -6.18 16.64
N MET A 333 17.25 -7.44 16.52
CA MET A 333 16.35 -8.05 17.49
C MET A 333 17.03 -8.21 18.86
N ASP A 334 18.23 -8.78 18.89
CA ASP A 334 19.03 -8.93 20.11
C ASP A 334 19.23 -7.58 20.82
N THR A 335 19.55 -6.51 20.06
CA THR A 335 19.73 -5.16 20.62
C THR A 335 18.50 -4.67 21.41
N LEU A 336 17.29 -4.93 20.92
CA LEU A 336 16.06 -4.49 21.61
C LEU A 336 15.62 -5.47 22.71
N VAL A 337 16.05 -6.72 22.66
CA VAL A 337 15.84 -7.69 23.75
C VAL A 337 16.75 -7.37 24.94
N GLU A 338 18.03 -7.10 24.66
CA GLU A 338 19.06 -6.80 25.67
C GLU A 338 18.82 -5.45 26.35
N ASP A 339 18.24 -4.48 25.64
CA ASP A 339 17.98 -3.12 26.16
C ASP A 339 16.50 -2.72 26.00
N PRO A 340 15.62 -3.15 26.93
CA PRO A 340 14.20 -2.76 26.93
C PRO A 340 13.97 -1.26 27.02
N GLU A 341 14.83 -0.53 27.68
CA GLU A 341 14.69 0.92 27.83
C GLU A 341 14.95 1.63 26.50
N LYS A 342 15.95 1.17 25.74
CA LYS A 342 16.18 1.65 24.39
C LYS A 342 14.97 1.40 23.47
N ALA A 343 14.36 0.20 23.57
CA ALA A 343 13.13 -0.10 22.83
C ALA A 343 12.01 0.88 23.21
N ARG A 344 11.80 1.13 24.49
CA ARG A 344 10.81 2.08 24.99
C ARG A 344 11.05 3.51 24.49
N VAL A 345 12.27 4.00 24.55
CA VAL A 345 12.65 5.34 24.07
C VAL A 345 12.40 5.46 22.55
N MET A 346 12.81 4.45 21.78
CA MET A 346 12.53 4.43 20.33
C MET A 346 11.02 4.44 20.04
N GLY A 347 10.23 3.73 20.81
CA GLY A 347 8.76 3.72 20.66
C GLY A 347 8.15 5.10 20.96
N ILE A 348 8.61 5.81 21.99
CA ILE A 348 8.19 7.18 22.30
C ILE A 348 8.54 8.12 21.14
N ASN A 349 9.76 8.02 20.62
CA ASN A 349 10.19 8.82 19.47
C ASN A 349 9.34 8.51 18.23
N GLY A 350 9.00 7.24 18.02
CA GLY A 350 8.08 6.81 16.94
C GLY A 350 6.70 7.45 17.07
N ARG A 351 6.15 7.47 18.28
CA ARG A 351 4.87 8.13 18.57
C ARG A 351 4.92 9.64 18.29
N GLN A 352 5.98 10.32 18.75
CA GLN A 352 6.16 11.73 18.48
C GLN A 352 6.25 12.02 16.97
N ARG A 353 7.06 11.24 16.25
CA ARG A 353 7.16 11.35 14.79
C ARG A 353 5.84 11.12 14.07
N LEU A 354 5.03 10.18 14.55
CA LEU A 354 3.70 9.95 14.01
C LEU A 354 2.83 11.20 14.15
N SER A 355 2.74 11.78 15.36
CA SER A 355 1.96 12.99 15.59
C SER A 355 2.45 14.17 14.75
N ASP A 356 3.78 14.32 14.58
CA ASP A 356 4.37 15.43 13.83
C ASP A 356 4.16 15.31 12.31
N LYS A 357 4.12 14.09 11.77
CA LYS A 357 4.20 13.90 10.32
C LYS A 357 3.10 13.00 9.74
N TYR A 358 2.61 12.04 10.50
CA TYR A 358 1.70 10.99 10.01
C TYR A 358 0.36 10.98 10.74
N ALA A 359 0.02 12.05 11.47
CA ALA A 359 -1.30 12.22 12.05
C ALA A 359 -2.37 12.33 10.95
N LEU A 360 -3.50 11.68 11.17
CA LEU A 360 -4.62 11.69 10.21
C LEU A 360 -5.19 13.11 10.01
N SER A 361 -5.15 13.96 11.04
CA SER A 361 -5.52 15.37 10.94
C SER A 361 -4.63 16.12 9.95
N GLY A 362 -3.31 15.99 10.07
CA GLY A 362 -2.32 16.64 9.18
C GLY A 362 -2.43 16.14 7.73
N HIS A 363 -2.68 14.83 7.52
CA HIS A 363 -2.99 14.29 6.20
C HIS A 363 -4.23 14.98 5.60
N MET A 364 -5.30 15.10 6.37
CA MET A 364 -6.55 15.70 5.91
C MET A 364 -6.42 17.20 5.62
N GLU A 365 -5.69 17.94 6.46
CA GLU A 365 -5.39 19.35 6.23
C GLU A 365 -4.61 19.56 4.93
N THR A 366 -3.56 18.76 4.72
CA THR A 366 -2.74 18.84 3.50
C THR A 366 -3.56 18.49 2.26
N LEU A 367 -4.41 17.46 2.33
CA LEU A 367 -5.27 17.07 1.23
C LEU A 367 -6.32 18.14 0.91
N GLN A 368 -6.92 18.76 1.93
CA GLN A 368 -7.88 19.86 1.75
C GLN A 368 -7.21 21.12 1.19
N ALA A 369 -5.99 21.43 1.61
CA ALA A 369 -5.20 22.54 1.05
C ALA A 369 -4.94 22.32 -0.45
N LEU A 370 -4.57 21.07 -0.84
CA LEU A 370 -4.43 20.71 -2.25
C LEU A 370 -5.74 20.91 -3.03
N TYR A 371 -6.87 20.50 -2.47
CA TYR A 371 -8.17 20.68 -3.13
C TYR A 371 -8.53 22.15 -3.31
N LYS A 372 -8.33 22.97 -2.27
CA LYS A 372 -8.56 24.42 -2.36
C LYS A 372 -7.67 25.07 -3.42
N GLU A 373 -6.38 24.72 -3.44
CA GLU A 373 -5.44 25.21 -4.46
C GLU A 373 -5.91 24.87 -5.88
N LEU A 374 -6.30 23.61 -6.13
CA LEU A 374 -6.77 23.17 -7.45
C LEU A 374 -8.03 23.92 -7.91
N LEU A 375 -8.86 24.33 -6.98
CA LEU A 375 -10.09 25.10 -7.26
C LEU A 375 -9.88 26.62 -7.28
N GLY A 376 -8.65 27.10 -7.02
CA GLY A 376 -8.37 28.54 -6.91
C GLY A 376 -9.11 29.20 -5.75
N ARG A 377 -9.40 28.43 -4.67
CA ARG A 377 -10.08 28.90 -3.47
C ARG A 377 -9.07 29.13 -2.34
N PRO A 378 -9.22 30.19 -1.52
CA PRO A 378 -8.34 30.46 -0.38
C PRO A 378 -8.45 29.42 0.75
#